data_d18dcf13d0f1294f2f3395c560e5fd61
#
_entry.id   d18dcf13d0f1294f2f3395c560e5fd61
#
_cell.length_a   1.000
_cell.length_b   1.000
_cell.length_c   1.000
_cell.angle_alpha   90.00
_cell.angle_beta   90.00
_cell.angle_gamma   90.00
#
_symmetry.space_group_name_H-M   'P 1'
#
loop_
_entity.id
_entity.type
_entity.pdbx_description
1 polymer ?
#
loop_
_entity_poly.entity_id
_entity_poly.type
_entity_poly.pdbx_seq_one_letter_code
_entity_poly.pdbx_strand_id
1 'polypeptide(L)'
;MLLETRTSPVPVGLFDSPISDRHVLCLHLGDPVPVSYRAGSYERRTVRLHGQFCVVPAESTTRWIVSRPAVSLLLSLSPSLWQETAETMGAGRPDLAQAIHIRDAQIERIGWMMQAEHHDGHPGGRLFADSLGSALAIRLLALQSPAKPPPADRSRSLPAWRLRRVIEYIEAHLDQDLTLVELATVAGFSVSHFKPLFKHAVGVPVHRFVLERRVERARLRLMEGKQSRTDIALEAGFTHPSHMARCMRRVLGLSPSQIAARPSSAFQ
;
A
#
# COMPACT_ATOMS: atom_id res chain seq x y z
N MET A 1 5.95 9.35 22.16
CA MET A 1 5.38 9.61 20.80
C MET A 1 4.26 8.63 20.57
N LEU A 2 3.09 9.09 20.16
CA LEU A 2 1.87 8.26 20.01
C LEU A 2 1.86 7.48 18.68
N LEU A 3 2.53 8.00 17.65
CA LEU A 3 2.77 7.36 16.36
C LEU A 3 4.26 7.35 16.06
N GLU A 4 4.80 6.19 15.71
CA GLU A 4 6.17 5.99 15.30
C GLU A 4 6.23 5.40 13.91
N THR A 5 7.27 5.74 13.15
CA THR A 5 7.43 5.33 11.76
C THR A 5 8.78 4.71 11.53
N ARG A 6 8.80 3.57 10.85
CA ARG A 6 10.02 2.88 10.44
C ARG A 6 9.84 2.21 9.09
N THR A 7 10.77 2.42 8.17
CA THR A 7 10.88 1.60 6.97
C THR A 7 11.62 0.31 7.31
N SER A 8 11.08 -0.84 6.92
CA SER A 8 11.66 -2.14 7.25
C SER A 8 11.63 -3.07 6.04
N PRO A 9 12.76 -3.74 5.74
CA PRO A 9 12.74 -4.86 4.83
C PRO A 9 11.87 -5.98 5.42
N VAL A 10 11.11 -6.64 4.56
CA VAL A 10 10.30 -7.81 4.93
C VAL A 10 11.14 -9.06 4.66
N PRO A 11 11.32 -9.95 5.65
CA PRO A 11 12.06 -11.20 5.45
C PRO A 11 11.45 -12.05 4.34
N VAL A 12 12.31 -12.70 3.55
CA VAL A 12 11.88 -13.72 2.59
C VAL A 12 11.74 -15.05 3.33
N GLY A 13 10.71 -15.81 3.00
CA GLY A 13 10.41 -17.08 3.63
C GLY A 13 9.32 -17.00 4.69
N LEU A 14 9.33 -17.95 5.60
CA LEU A 14 8.39 -18.05 6.71
C LEU A 14 8.88 -17.21 7.88
N PHE A 15 8.02 -16.33 8.40
CA PHE A 15 8.29 -15.61 9.64
C PHE A 15 6.99 -15.25 10.36
N ASP A 16 7.10 -15.05 11.67
CA ASP A 16 6.05 -14.46 12.47
C ASP A 16 6.33 -12.97 12.69
N SER A 17 5.29 -12.12 12.57
CA SER A 17 5.45 -10.71 12.94
C SER A 17 5.82 -10.60 14.43
N PRO A 18 6.77 -9.73 14.79
CA PRO A 18 7.12 -9.54 16.20
C PRO A 18 5.91 -9.14 17.03
N ILE A 19 5.79 -9.72 18.23
CA ILE A 19 4.82 -9.26 19.21
C ILE A 19 5.27 -7.89 19.72
N SER A 20 4.34 -6.95 19.77
CA SER A 20 4.58 -5.57 20.19
C SER A 20 3.52 -5.13 21.18
N ASP A 21 3.87 -4.28 22.11
CA ASP A 21 2.97 -3.52 22.99
C ASP A 21 2.17 -2.44 22.25
N ARG A 22 2.43 -2.26 20.97
CA ARG A 22 1.79 -1.28 20.08
C ARG A 22 1.03 -1.96 18.97
N HIS A 23 -0.03 -1.29 18.49
CA HIS A 23 -0.66 -1.68 17.24
C HIS A 23 0.26 -1.34 16.08
N VAL A 24 0.51 -2.27 15.17
CA VAL A 24 1.39 -2.06 14.03
C VAL A 24 0.59 -2.11 12.74
N LEU A 25 0.67 -1.03 11.97
CA LEU A 25 0.16 -0.97 10.61
C LEU A 25 1.34 -1.10 9.64
N CYS A 26 1.29 -2.15 8.83
CA CYS A 26 2.30 -2.49 7.84
C CYS A 26 1.82 -2.03 6.45
N LEU A 27 2.29 -0.88 5.96
CA LEU A 27 1.97 -0.36 4.63
C LEU A 27 3.03 -0.84 3.62
N HIS A 28 2.62 -1.57 2.60
CA HIS A 28 3.53 -2.06 1.56
C HIS A 28 3.93 -0.96 0.57
N LEU A 29 5.24 -0.79 0.37
CA LEU A 29 5.80 0.27 -0.46
C LEU A 29 6.44 -0.21 -1.76
N GLY A 30 6.56 -1.51 -1.95
CA GLY A 30 7.33 -2.08 -3.05
C GLY A 30 6.47 -2.57 -4.21
N ASP A 31 7.12 -3.35 -5.05
CA ASP A 31 6.49 -4.09 -6.13
C ASP A 31 5.51 -5.14 -5.61
N PRO A 32 4.54 -5.58 -6.43
CA PRO A 32 3.64 -6.65 -6.02
C PRO A 32 4.41 -7.89 -5.59
N VAL A 33 4.10 -8.40 -4.41
CA VAL A 33 4.78 -9.54 -3.81
C VAL A 33 3.78 -10.66 -3.50
N PRO A 34 3.98 -11.90 -4.00
CA PRO A 34 3.20 -13.04 -3.57
C PRO A 34 3.45 -13.33 -2.09
N VAL A 35 2.38 -13.41 -1.32
CA VAL A 35 2.44 -13.70 0.11
C VAL A 35 1.39 -14.74 0.48
N SER A 36 1.70 -15.55 1.49
CA SER A 36 0.71 -16.36 2.20
C SER A 36 0.67 -15.93 3.65
N TYR A 37 -0.47 -16.02 4.26
CA TYR A 37 -0.62 -15.78 5.69
C TYR A 37 -1.64 -16.73 6.31
N ARG A 38 -1.45 -17.04 7.58
CA ARG A 38 -2.40 -17.83 8.35
C ARG A 38 -3.43 -16.91 8.99
N ALA A 39 -4.71 -17.19 8.74
CA ALA A 39 -5.85 -16.55 9.37
C ALA A 39 -6.73 -17.65 10.00
N GLY A 40 -6.60 -17.84 11.29
CA GLY A 40 -7.21 -18.99 11.97
C GLY A 40 -6.64 -20.33 11.48
N SER A 41 -7.51 -21.25 11.07
CA SER A 41 -7.13 -22.57 10.54
C SER A 41 -6.80 -22.57 9.04
N TYR A 42 -6.96 -21.46 8.35
CA TYR A 42 -6.79 -21.39 6.89
C TYR A 42 -5.51 -20.64 6.51
N GLU A 43 -4.76 -21.20 5.55
CA GLU A 43 -3.72 -20.47 4.83
C GLU A 43 -4.36 -19.76 3.64
N ARG A 44 -4.10 -18.46 3.54
CA ARG A 44 -4.52 -17.63 2.41
C ARG A 44 -3.33 -17.21 1.60
N ARG A 45 -3.41 -17.45 0.29
CA ARG A 45 -2.41 -17.02 -0.69
C ARG A 45 -2.95 -15.87 -1.51
N THR A 46 -2.15 -14.81 -1.64
CA THR A 46 -2.54 -13.59 -2.36
C THR A 46 -1.31 -12.86 -2.85
N VAL A 47 -1.53 -11.71 -3.50
CA VAL A 47 -0.46 -10.77 -3.87
C VAL A 47 -0.66 -9.51 -3.06
N ARG A 48 0.37 -9.12 -2.30
CA ARG A 48 0.39 -7.83 -1.59
C ARG A 48 0.80 -6.77 -2.61
N LEU A 49 -0.01 -5.74 -2.73
CA LEU A 49 0.14 -4.66 -3.69
C LEU A 49 0.62 -3.38 -2.98
N HIS A 50 1.30 -2.52 -3.72
CA HIS A 50 1.67 -1.19 -3.24
C HIS A 50 0.46 -0.44 -2.67
N GLY A 51 0.63 0.24 -1.54
CA GLY A 51 -0.43 0.96 -0.84
C GLY A 51 -1.43 0.08 -0.08
N GLN A 52 -1.30 -1.26 -0.17
CA GLN A 52 -2.05 -2.14 0.73
C GLN A 52 -1.38 -2.21 2.09
N PHE A 53 -2.19 -2.27 3.13
CA PHE A 53 -1.71 -2.41 4.49
C PHE A 53 -2.36 -3.59 5.21
N CYS A 54 -1.69 -4.04 6.25
CA CYS A 54 -2.25 -4.92 7.26
C CYS A 54 -2.13 -4.27 8.63
N VAL A 55 -3.04 -4.62 9.51
CA VAL A 55 -3.07 -4.20 10.91
C VAL A 55 -2.80 -5.41 11.78
N VAL A 56 -1.77 -5.31 12.61
CA VAL A 56 -1.43 -6.29 13.65
C VAL A 56 -1.71 -5.61 14.98
N PRO A 57 -2.74 -6.03 15.71
CA PRO A 57 -3.05 -5.48 17.04
C PRO A 57 -1.89 -5.66 18.01
N ALA A 58 -1.82 -4.81 19.05
CA ALA A 58 -0.89 -5.01 20.15
C ALA A 58 -1.06 -6.42 20.74
N GLU A 59 0.01 -6.98 21.28
CA GLU A 59 0.07 -8.31 21.90
C GLU A 59 -0.34 -9.47 20.98
N SER A 60 -0.38 -9.23 19.65
CA SER A 60 -0.70 -10.27 18.66
C SER A 60 0.41 -10.49 17.66
N THR A 61 0.31 -11.60 16.94
CA THR A 61 1.26 -11.95 15.86
C THR A 61 0.52 -12.50 14.65
N THR A 62 1.16 -12.42 13.50
CA THR A 62 0.67 -12.98 12.24
C THR A 62 1.77 -13.75 11.57
N ARG A 63 1.48 -14.97 11.14
CA ARG A 63 2.42 -15.81 10.40
C ARG A 63 2.34 -15.53 8.90
N TRP A 64 3.49 -15.23 8.31
CA TRP A 64 3.65 -14.87 6.91
C TRP A 64 4.62 -15.79 6.19
N ILE A 65 4.35 -16.02 4.92
CA ILE A 65 5.32 -16.54 3.95
C ILE A 65 5.42 -15.51 2.83
N VAL A 66 6.62 -14.98 2.62
CA VAL A 66 6.89 -13.95 1.60
C VAL A 66 7.90 -14.53 0.61
N SER A 67 7.57 -14.50 -0.67
CA SER A 67 8.34 -15.21 -1.71
C SER A 67 9.45 -14.37 -2.35
N ARG A 68 9.47 -13.07 -2.13
CA ARG A 68 10.48 -12.13 -2.68
C ARG A 68 10.76 -11.02 -1.69
N PRO A 69 11.94 -10.37 -1.75
CA PRO A 69 12.23 -9.19 -0.93
C PRO A 69 11.14 -8.13 -1.11
N ALA A 70 10.76 -7.51 -0.02
CA ALA A 70 9.75 -6.46 0.01
C ALA A 70 10.13 -5.40 1.04
N VAL A 71 9.54 -4.22 0.92
CA VAL A 71 9.73 -3.12 1.87
C VAL A 71 8.36 -2.67 2.36
N SER A 72 8.27 -2.46 3.66
CA SER A 72 7.06 -1.92 4.29
C SER A 72 7.40 -0.73 5.16
N LEU A 73 6.50 0.24 5.18
CA LEU A 73 6.45 1.29 6.17
C LEU A 73 5.64 0.78 7.36
N LEU A 74 6.28 0.75 8.52
CA LEU A 74 5.64 0.36 9.77
C LEU A 74 5.21 1.63 10.50
N LEU A 75 3.93 1.74 10.80
CA LEU A 75 3.34 2.79 11.63
C LEU A 75 2.89 2.16 12.93
N SER A 76 3.56 2.51 14.04
CA SER A 76 3.29 1.96 15.37
C SER A 76 2.41 2.92 16.17
N LEU A 77 1.16 2.55 16.38
CA LEU A 77 0.14 3.32 17.10
C LEU A 77 0.03 2.82 18.54
N SER A 78 0.07 3.74 19.53
CA SER A 78 -0.12 3.34 20.92
C SER A 78 -1.56 2.91 21.21
N PRO A 79 -1.78 1.88 22.05
CA PRO A 79 -3.13 1.49 22.47
C PRO A 79 -3.87 2.63 23.19
N SER A 80 -3.16 3.48 23.93
CA SER A 80 -3.76 4.65 24.58
C SER A 80 -4.39 5.63 23.58
N LEU A 81 -3.66 5.98 22.50
CA LEU A 81 -4.19 6.88 21.47
C LEU A 81 -5.40 6.25 20.75
N TRP A 82 -5.37 4.95 20.52
CA TRP A 82 -6.52 4.22 19.96
C TRP A 82 -7.75 4.37 20.84
N GLN A 83 -7.62 4.08 22.15
CA GLN A 83 -8.72 4.14 23.10
C GLN A 83 -9.26 5.56 23.30
N GLU A 84 -8.36 6.54 23.48
CA GLU A 84 -8.72 7.97 23.63
C GLU A 84 -9.49 8.47 22.40
N THR A 85 -9.04 8.08 21.20
CA THR A 85 -9.72 8.46 19.95
C THR A 85 -11.09 7.80 19.86
N ALA A 86 -11.20 6.53 20.22
CA ALA A 86 -12.47 5.79 20.20
C ALA A 86 -13.48 6.38 21.19
N GLU A 87 -13.05 6.71 22.40
CA GLU A 87 -13.89 7.38 23.42
C GLU A 87 -14.36 8.76 22.93
N THR A 88 -13.47 9.57 22.36
CA THR A 88 -13.80 10.90 21.81
C THR A 88 -14.83 10.82 20.67
N MET A 89 -14.77 9.76 19.87
CA MET A 89 -15.74 9.52 18.79
C MET A 89 -17.02 8.81 19.23
N GLY A 90 -17.17 8.53 20.54
CA GLY A 90 -18.35 7.82 21.06
C GLY A 90 -18.42 6.35 20.65
N ALA A 91 -17.32 5.76 20.23
CA ALA A 91 -17.25 4.36 19.81
C ALA A 91 -17.04 3.37 20.99
N GLY A 92 -16.98 3.85 22.21
CA GLY A 92 -16.68 3.04 23.39
C GLY A 92 -15.19 2.66 23.43
N ARG A 93 -14.91 1.40 23.78
CA ARG A 93 -13.54 0.85 23.86
C ARG A 93 -13.41 -0.39 22.94
N PRO A 94 -13.48 -0.21 21.62
CA PRO A 94 -13.34 -1.33 20.71
C PRO A 94 -11.91 -1.82 20.67
N ASP A 95 -11.72 -3.13 20.60
CA ASP A 95 -10.43 -3.71 20.23
C ASP A 95 -10.12 -3.37 18.78
N LEU A 96 -8.84 -3.10 18.49
CA LEU A 96 -8.41 -2.95 17.11
C LEU A 96 -8.39 -4.33 16.45
N ALA A 97 -9.24 -4.52 15.44
CA ALA A 97 -9.33 -5.81 14.75
C ALA A 97 -8.14 -6.01 13.83
N GLN A 98 -7.62 -7.24 13.78
CA GLN A 98 -6.65 -7.64 12.76
C GLN A 98 -7.26 -7.47 11.37
N ALA A 99 -6.53 -6.81 10.50
CA ALA A 99 -6.95 -6.60 9.13
C ALA A 99 -5.80 -6.84 8.16
N ILE A 100 -6.10 -7.44 7.01
CA ILE A 100 -5.06 -7.86 6.06
C ILE A 100 -5.47 -7.46 4.64
N HIS A 101 -4.50 -6.89 3.90
CA HIS A 101 -4.67 -6.45 2.51
C HIS A 101 -5.79 -5.41 2.29
N ILE A 102 -5.96 -4.52 3.24
CA ILE A 102 -6.84 -3.37 3.07
C ILE A 102 -6.12 -2.31 2.23
N ARG A 103 -6.89 -1.56 1.48
CA ARG A 103 -6.41 -0.36 0.80
C ARG A 103 -7.30 0.82 1.16
N ASP A 104 -6.65 1.88 1.62
CA ASP A 104 -7.32 3.14 1.93
C ASP A 104 -6.40 4.31 1.57
N ALA A 105 -6.88 5.18 0.68
CA ALA A 105 -6.08 6.28 0.14
C ALA A 105 -5.73 7.35 1.20
N GLN A 106 -6.51 7.47 2.27
CA GLN A 106 -6.19 8.41 3.35
C GLN A 106 -5.08 7.86 4.25
N ILE A 107 -5.16 6.57 4.60
CA ILE A 107 -4.10 5.90 5.36
C ILE A 107 -2.79 5.89 4.57
N GLU A 108 -2.84 5.61 3.28
CA GLU A 108 -1.67 5.67 2.40
C GLU A 108 -1.02 7.07 2.42
N ARG A 109 -1.82 8.14 2.33
CA ARG A 109 -1.32 9.53 2.41
C ARG A 109 -0.70 9.86 3.78
N ILE A 110 -1.33 9.42 4.85
CA ILE A 110 -0.78 9.58 6.22
C ILE A 110 0.58 8.88 6.31
N GLY A 111 0.69 7.67 5.79
CA GLY A 111 1.96 6.95 5.74
C GLY A 111 3.05 7.72 4.99
N TRP A 112 2.73 8.26 3.81
CA TRP A 112 3.68 9.07 3.04
C TRP A 112 4.10 10.37 3.76
N MET A 113 3.17 11.05 4.43
CA MET A 113 3.50 12.23 5.22
C MET A 113 4.43 11.88 6.39
N MET A 114 4.17 10.77 7.08
CA MET A 114 5.03 10.30 8.16
C MET A 114 6.42 9.87 7.67
N GLN A 115 6.50 9.23 6.50
CA GLN A 115 7.78 8.86 5.92
C GLN A 115 8.60 10.10 5.51
N ALA A 116 7.94 11.09 4.92
CA ALA A 116 8.59 12.36 4.57
C ALA A 116 9.11 13.08 5.81
N GLU A 117 8.30 13.19 6.87
CA GLU A 117 8.67 13.78 8.14
C GLU A 117 9.89 13.08 8.77
N HIS A 118 9.89 11.75 8.76
CA HIS A 118 11.03 10.97 9.26
C HIS A 118 12.30 11.22 8.44
N HIS A 119 12.16 11.29 7.11
CA HIS A 119 13.30 11.54 6.21
C HIS A 119 13.89 12.93 6.38
N ASP A 120 13.04 13.92 6.58
CA ASP A 120 13.45 15.34 6.72
C ASP A 120 13.92 15.69 8.15
N GLY A 121 14.11 14.69 9.03
CA GLY A 121 14.63 14.87 10.39
C GLY A 121 13.59 15.38 11.39
N HIS A 122 12.33 15.12 11.15
CA HIS A 122 11.19 15.48 12.01
C HIS A 122 10.97 16.99 12.20
N PRO A 123 10.92 17.82 11.13
CA PRO A 123 10.77 19.27 11.26
C PRO A 123 9.45 19.69 11.93
N GLY A 124 8.38 18.92 11.78
CA GLY A 124 7.09 19.14 12.46
C GLY A 124 7.05 18.63 13.88
N GLY A 125 8.05 17.86 14.29
CA GLY A 125 8.21 17.34 15.63
C GLY A 125 7.06 16.45 16.12
N ARG A 126 6.99 16.33 17.46
CA ARG A 126 6.01 15.47 18.12
C ARG A 126 4.55 15.83 17.79
N LEU A 127 4.24 17.14 17.74
CA LEU A 127 2.87 17.60 17.51
C LEU A 127 2.34 17.13 16.13
N PHE A 128 3.16 17.21 15.11
CA PHE A 128 2.80 16.74 13.77
C PHE A 128 2.56 15.22 13.75
N ALA A 129 3.47 14.45 14.33
CA ALA A 129 3.36 13.01 14.43
C ALA A 129 2.11 12.56 15.21
N ASP A 130 1.82 13.21 16.33
CA ASP A 130 0.65 12.90 17.18
C ASP A 130 -0.66 13.29 16.47
N SER A 131 -0.67 14.38 15.68
CA SER A 131 -1.82 14.78 14.84
C SER A 131 -2.11 13.76 13.74
N LEU A 132 -1.07 13.27 13.06
CA LEU A 132 -1.22 12.20 12.06
C LEU A 132 -1.61 10.88 12.70
N GLY A 133 -1.15 10.60 13.92
CA GLY A 133 -1.56 9.44 14.70
C GLY A 133 -3.05 9.46 15.01
N SER A 134 -3.58 10.60 15.43
CA SER A 134 -5.02 10.80 15.67
C SER A 134 -5.82 10.63 14.37
N ALA A 135 -5.37 11.22 13.26
CA ALA A 135 -6.00 11.05 11.96
C ALA A 135 -6.01 9.59 11.50
N LEU A 136 -4.93 8.85 11.73
CA LEU A 136 -4.83 7.42 11.44
C LEU A 136 -5.81 6.61 12.30
N ALA A 137 -5.88 6.86 13.61
CA ALA A 137 -6.80 6.19 14.52
C ALA A 137 -8.27 6.42 14.13
N ILE A 138 -8.65 7.68 13.85
CA ILE A 138 -9.99 8.05 13.37
C ILE A 138 -10.32 7.26 12.09
N ARG A 139 -9.39 7.19 11.15
CA ARG A 139 -9.65 6.50 9.88
C ARG A 139 -9.78 5.00 10.05
N LEU A 140 -8.97 4.38 10.90
CA LEU A 140 -9.07 2.97 11.24
C LEU A 140 -10.40 2.64 11.95
N LEU A 141 -10.85 3.48 12.88
CA LEU A 141 -12.15 3.34 13.53
C LEU A 141 -13.29 3.38 12.51
N ALA A 142 -13.25 4.33 11.58
CA ALA A 142 -14.25 4.42 10.51
C ALA A 142 -14.27 3.18 9.60
N LEU A 143 -13.12 2.54 9.36
CA LEU A 143 -13.02 1.30 8.58
C LEU A 143 -13.51 0.06 9.34
N GLN A 144 -13.43 0.07 10.67
CA GLN A 144 -13.90 -1.01 11.54
C GLN A 144 -15.37 -0.89 11.94
N SER A 145 -15.93 0.33 11.84
CA SER A 145 -17.36 0.53 12.08
C SER A 145 -18.16 -0.39 11.16
N PRO A 146 -19.22 -1.05 11.64
CA PRO A 146 -19.97 -2.03 10.86
C PRO A 146 -20.91 -1.37 9.84
N ALA A 147 -20.35 -0.56 8.95
CA ALA A 147 -20.94 -0.43 7.64
C ALA A 147 -20.81 -1.84 7.03
N LYS A 148 -21.93 -2.59 7.09
CA LYS A 148 -22.10 -3.96 6.65
C LYS A 148 -21.17 -4.27 5.48
N PRO A 149 -20.12 -5.08 5.63
CA PRO A 149 -19.33 -5.47 4.48
C PRO A 149 -20.33 -6.11 3.49
N PRO A 150 -20.30 -5.73 2.22
CA PRO A 150 -21.09 -6.46 1.25
C PRO A 150 -20.69 -7.92 1.41
N PRO A 151 -21.64 -8.85 1.44
CA PRO A 151 -21.36 -10.26 1.64
C PRO A 151 -20.22 -10.62 0.68
N ALA A 152 -19.18 -11.25 1.23
CA ALA A 152 -18.03 -11.69 0.45
C ALA A 152 -18.52 -12.77 -0.53
N ASP A 153 -19.13 -12.31 -1.60
CA ASP A 153 -19.56 -13.13 -2.71
C ASP A 153 -18.28 -13.61 -3.41
N ARG A 154 -17.82 -14.80 -2.97
CA ARG A 154 -16.63 -15.46 -3.51
C ARG A 154 -16.73 -15.69 -5.02
N SER A 155 -17.95 -15.65 -5.59
CA SER A 155 -18.19 -15.75 -7.03
C SER A 155 -17.81 -14.49 -7.79
N ARG A 156 -17.63 -13.34 -7.08
CA ARG A 156 -17.28 -12.03 -7.67
C ARG A 156 -15.82 -11.64 -7.48
N SER A 157 -14.96 -12.54 -7.04
CA SER A 157 -13.53 -12.24 -6.87
C SER A 157 -12.71 -12.89 -8.01
N LEU A 158 -11.74 -12.13 -8.52
CA LEU A 158 -10.75 -12.68 -9.45
C LEU A 158 -9.92 -13.74 -8.71
N PRO A 159 -9.84 -15.01 -9.19
CA PRO A 159 -9.00 -16.02 -8.55
C PRO A 159 -7.55 -15.53 -8.39
N ALA A 160 -6.92 -15.82 -7.27
CA ALA A 160 -5.60 -15.29 -6.92
C ALA A 160 -4.53 -15.57 -7.99
N TRP A 161 -4.57 -16.75 -8.64
CA TRP A 161 -3.66 -17.09 -9.72
C TRP A 161 -3.88 -16.27 -11.01
N ARG A 162 -5.14 -15.93 -11.33
CA ARG A 162 -5.48 -15.05 -12.45
C ARG A 162 -5.09 -13.60 -12.15
N LEU A 163 -5.36 -13.14 -10.95
CA LEU A 163 -4.93 -11.82 -10.51
C LEU A 163 -3.40 -11.68 -10.62
N ARG A 164 -2.66 -12.67 -10.12
CA ARG A 164 -1.20 -12.69 -10.22
C ARG A 164 -0.73 -12.62 -11.67
N ARG A 165 -1.31 -13.43 -12.56
CA ARG A 165 -0.99 -13.43 -13.99
C ARG A 165 -1.23 -12.06 -14.65
N VAL A 166 -2.34 -11.40 -14.32
CA VAL A 166 -2.66 -10.05 -14.83
C VAL A 166 -1.65 -9.03 -14.30
N ILE A 167 -1.30 -9.09 -13.03
CA ILE A 167 -0.32 -8.17 -12.43
C ILE A 167 1.06 -8.38 -13.05
N GLU A 168 1.52 -9.62 -13.17
CA GLU A 168 2.79 -9.94 -13.83
C GLU A 168 2.82 -9.43 -15.28
N TYR A 169 1.71 -9.57 -16.00
CA TYR A 169 1.59 -9.03 -17.35
C TYR A 169 1.67 -7.49 -17.36
N ILE A 170 0.95 -6.82 -16.48
CA ILE A 170 1.01 -5.35 -16.35
C ILE A 170 2.45 -4.91 -16.05
N GLU A 171 3.13 -5.55 -15.08
CA GLU A 171 4.51 -5.20 -14.70
C GLU A 171 5.51 -5.37 -15.85
N ALA A 172 5.33 -6.41 -16.66
CA ALA A 172 6.20 -6.68 -17.81
C ALA A 172 6.00 -5.68 -18.96
N HIS A 173 4.82 -5.04 -19.06
CA HIS A 173 4.44 -4.20 -20.21
C HIS A 173 4.03 -2.77 -19.79
N LEU A 174 4.53 -2.27 -18.65
CA LEU A 174 4.17 -0.92 -18.15
C LEU A 174 4.55 0.21 -19.12
N ASP A 175 5.59 0.02 -19.90
CA ASP A 175 6.09 0.94 -20.94
C ASP A 175 5.20 0.99 -22.19
N GLN A 176 4.30 0.00 -22.36
CA GLN A 176 3.44 -0.15 -23.52
C GLN A 176 2.02 0.36 -23.25
N ASP A 177 1.23 0.51 -24.33
CA ASP A 177 -0.19 0.86 -24.21
C ASP A 177 -1.01 -0.38 -23.81
N LEU A 178 -1.30 -0.46 -22.51
CA LEU A 178 -2.07 -1.56 -21.93
C LEU A 178 -3.57 -1.32 -22.08
N THR A 179 -4.21 -2.10 -22.93
CA THR A 179 -5.66 -2.01 -23.15
C THR A 179 -6.45 -2.87 -22.18
N LEU A 180 -7.70 -2.46 -21.88
CA LEU A 180 -8.61 -3.26 -21.06
C LEU A 180 -8.98 -4.60 -21.70
N VAL A 181 -9.02 -4.64 -23.04
CA VAL A 181 -9.32 -5.87 -23.79
C VAL A 181 -8.21 -6.90 -23.58
N GLU A 182 -6.98 -6.47 -23.73
CA GLU A 182 -5.80 -7.29 -23.56
C GLU A 182 -5.71 -7.85 -22.11
N LEU A 183 -5.86 -6.99 -21.10
CA LEU A 183 -5.84 -7.41 -19.71
C LEU A 183 -6.99 -8.36 -19.34
N ALA A 184 -8.17 -8.15 -19.90
CA ALA A 184 -9.30 -9.04 -19.73
C ALA A 184 -9.03 -10.42 -20.38
N THR A 185 -8.39 -10.44 -21.55
CA THR A 185 -7.96 -11.67 -22.23
C THR A 185 -6.94 -12.44 -21.40
N VAL A 186 -5.93 -11.75 -20.83
CA VAL A 186 -4.95 -12.37 -19.92
C VAL A 186 -5.63 -12.97 -18.69
N ALA A 187 -6.68 -12.32 -18.17
CA ALA A 187 -7.47 -12.81 -17.05
C ALA A 187 -8.42 -13.96 -17.42
N GLY A 188 -8.70 -14.16 -18.74
CA GLY A 188 -9.68 -15.13 -19.24
C GLY A 188 -11.13 -14.72 -18.94
N PHE A 189 -11.44 -13.42 -19.07
CA PHE A 189 -12.78 -12.85 -18.89
C PHE A 189 -13.10 -11.85 -20.00
N SER A 190 -14.40 -11.55 -20.16
CA SER A 190 -14.81 -10.38 -20.94
C SER A 190 -14.46 -9.09 -20.19
N VAL A 191 -14.31 -7.97 -20.90
CA VAL A 191 -14.00 -6.66 -20.30
C VAL A 191 -15.03 -6.25 -19.25
N SER A 192 -16.32 -6.51 -19.50
CA SER A 192 -17.42 -6.20 -18.59
C SER A 192 -17.32 -6.97 -17.25
N HIS A 193 -16.91 -8.23 -17.29
CA HIS A 193 -16.68 -9.03 -16.08
C HIS A 193 -15.34 -8.73 -15.42
N PHE A 194 -14.28 -8.53 -16.19
CA PHE A 194 -12.94 -8.27 -15.65
C PHE A 194 -12.87 -6.99 -14.81
N LYS A 195 -13.44 -5.87 -15.27
CA LYS A 195 -13.38 -4.58 -14.56
C LYS A 195 -13.85 -4.65 -13.10
N PRO A 196 -15.08 -5.14 -12.80
CA PRO A 196 -15.55 -5.23 -11.43
C PRO A 196 -14.77 -6.26 -10.61
N LEU A 197 -14.37 -7.41 -11.19
CA LEU A 197 -13.60 -8.44 -10.50
C LEU A 197 -12.21 -7.93 -10.11
N PHE A 198 -11.53 -7.24 -11.01
CA PHE A 198 -10.23 -6.62 -10.72
C PHE A 198 -10.35 -5.54 -9.64
N LYS A 199 -11.33 -4.63 -9.79
CA LYS A 199 -11.56 -3.58 -8.78
C LYS A 199 -11.87 -4.18 -7.40
N HIS A 200 -12.63 -5.26 -7.35
CA HIS A 200 -12.94 -5.95 -6.09
C HIS A 200 -11.69 -6.58 -5.47
N ALA A 201 -10.86 -7.25 -6.30
CA ALA A 201 -9.65 -7.93 -5.84
C ALA A 201 -8.53 -6.97 -5.42
N VAL A 202 -8.40 -5.83 -6.12
CA VAL A 202 -7.30 -4.87 -5.96
C VAL A 202 -7.69 -3.62 -5.15
N GLY A 203 -9.00 -3.35 -5.06
CA GLY A 203 -9.55 -2.16 -4.39
C GLY A 203 -9.61 -0.91 -5.27
N VAL A 204 -8.94 -0.91 -6.43
CA VAL A 204 -8.95 0.21 -7.38
C VAL A 204 -9.22 -0.26 -8.81
N PRO A 205 -9.75 0.61 -9.69
CA PRO A 205 -9.91 0.30 -11.10
C PRO A 205 -8.57 0.03 -11.79
N VAL A 206 -8.58 -0.83 -12.82
CA VAL A 206 -7.39 -1.26 -13.58
C VAL A 206 -6.53 -0.08 -14.05
N HIS A 207 -7.14 0.93 -14.69
CA HIS A 207 -6.42 2.09 -15.20
C HIS A 207 -5.69 2.89 -14.11
N ARG A 208 -6.30 2.97 -12.92
CA ARG A 208 -5.67 3.61 -11.78
C ARG A 208 -4.52 2.78 -11.24
N PHE A 209 -4.69 1.47 -11.17
CA PHE A 209 -3.62 0.55 -10.78
C PHE A 209 -2.40 0.68 -11.71
N VAL A 210 -2.60 0.61 -13.05
CA VAL A 210 -1.53 0.78 -14.03
C VAL A 210 -0.84 2.13 -13.85
N LEU A 211 -1.61 3.22 -13.69
CA LEU A 211 -1.05 4.55 -13.47
C LEU A 211 -0.18 4.62 -12.21
N GLU A 212 -0.65 4.06 -11.11
CA GLU A 212 0.11 4.02 -9.84
C GLU A 212 1.40 3.21 -9.99
N ARG A 213 1.38 2.10 -10.74
CA ARG A 213 2.58 1.31 -11.04
C ARG A 213 3.58 2.08 -11.90
N ARG A 214 3.11 2.79 -12.92
CA ARG A 214 3.95 3.69 -13.75
C ARG A 214 4.60 4.80 -12.92
N VAL A 215 3.83 5.43 -12.04
CA VAL A 215 4.34 6.47 -11.14
C VAL A 215 5.40 5.91 -10.20
N GLU A 216 5.19 4.72 -9.64
CA GLU A 216 6.16 4.09 -8.76
C GLU A 216 7.45 3.71 -9.51
N ARG A 217 7.36 3.13 -10.71
CA ARG A 217 8.54 2.86 -11.56
C ARG A 217 9.33 4.15 -11.84
N ALA A 218 8.63 5.23 -12.22
CA ALA A 218 9.28 6.52 -12.44
C ALA A 218 9.94 7.08 -11.19
N ARG A 219 9.31 6.93 -10.01
CA ARG A 219 9.86 7.36 -8.72
C ARG A 219 11.18 6.66 -8.43
N LEU A 220 11.23 5.34 -8.56
CA LEU A 220 12.44 4.56 -8.33
C LEU A 220 13.58 4.98 -9.27
N ARG A 221 13.29 5.15 -10.56
CA ARG A 221 14.29 5.59 -11.55
C ARG A 221 14.81 7.00 -11.27
N LEU A 222 13.95 7.92 -10.84
CA LEU A 222 14.35 9.27 -10.43
C LEU A 222 15.31 9.25 -9.23
N MET A 223 15.06 8.37 -8.27
CA MET A 223 15.93 8.23 -7.10
C MET A 223 17.30 7.61 -7.44
N GLU A 224 17.38 6.75 -8.46
CA GLU A 224 18.65 6.20 -8.96
C GLU A 224 19.52 7.29 -9.59
N GLY A 225 18.93 8.36 -10.14
CA GLY A 225 19.64 9.52 -10.69
C GLY A 225 20.49 9.26 -11.94
N LYS A 226 20.28 8.11 -12.60
CA LYS A 226 21.14 7.64 -13.71
C LYS A 226 20.65 8.03 -15.10
N GLN A 227 19.42 8.50 -15.22
CA GLN A 227 18.74 8.69 -16.51
C GLN A 227 18.12 10.08 -16.61
N SER A 228 17.89 10.54 -17.86
CA SER A 228 17.15 11.76 -18.09
C SER A 228 15.67 11.60 -17.73
N ARG A 229 15.00 12.71 -17.39
CA ARG A 229 13.55 12.68 -17.11
C ARG A 229 12.72 12.23 -18.29
N THR A 230 13.22 12.44 -19.51
CA THR A 230 12.57 12.00 -20.74
C THR A 230 12.62 10.48 -20.86
N ASP A 231 13.78 9.90 -20.66
CA ASP A 231 13.97 8.44 -20.73
C ASP A 231 13.16 7.74 -19.62
N ILE A 232 13.22 8.27 -18.39
CA ILE A 232 12.43 7.76 -17.27
C ILE A 232 10.93 7.80 -17.58
N ALA A 233 10.43 8.88 -18.19
CA ALA A 233 9.02 8.97 -18.54
C ALA A 233 8.63 7.91 -19.56
N LEU A 234 9.42 7.70 -20.61
CA LEU A 234 9.16 6.69 -21.63
C LEU A 234 9.23 5.26 -21.08
N GLU A 235 10.29 4.93 -20.35
CA GLU A 235 10.45 3.61 -19.72
C GLU A 235 9.37 3.29 -18.70
N ALA A 236 8.83 4.31 -18.04
CA ALA A 236 7.71 4.16 -17.12
C ALA A 236 6.34 4.16 -17.82
N GLY A 237 6.29 4.25 -19.16
CA GLY A 237 5.06 4.18 -19.94
C GLY A 237 4.28 5.49 -20.01
N PHE A 238 4.93 6.63 -19.81
CA PHE A 238 4.34 7.96 -20.05
C PHE A 238 4.75 8.49 -21.42
N THR A 239 3.82 9.11 -22.13
CA THR A 239 4.08 9.71 -23.44
C THR A 239 5.01 10.92 -23.37
N HIS A 240 5.00 11.66 -22.24
CA HIS A 240 5.80 12.89 -22.06
C HIS A 240 6.18 13.10 -20.60
N PRO A 241 7.36 13.72 -20.30
CA PRO A 241 7.78 14.06 -18.94
C PRO A 241 6.77 14.94 -18.17
N SER A 242 6.07 15.82 -18.86
CA SER A 242 5.03 16.68 -18.26
C SER A 242 3.81 15.89 -17.80
N HIS A 243 3.43 14.84 -18.53
CA HIS A 243 2.37 13.90 -18.13
C HIS A 243 2.79 13.12 -16.89
N MET A 244 4.00 12.55 -16.89
CA MET A 244 4.60 11.91 -15.73
C MET A 244 4.57 12.83 -14.49
N ALA A 245 5.06 14.07 -14.64
CA ALA A 245 5.13 15.02 -13.53
C ALA A 245 3.74 15.38 -12.95
N ARG A 246 2.72 15.49 -13.80
CA ARG A 246 1.34 15.72 -13.38
C ARG A 246 0.79 14.52 -12.60
N CYS A 247 1.02 13.31 -13.10
CA CYS A 247 0.59 12.08 -12.45
C CYS A 247 1.29 11.87 -11.12
N MET A 248 2.60 12.12 -11.02
CA MET A 248 3.36 12.04 -9.78
C MET A 248 2.84 13.03 -8.72
N ARG A 249 2.60 14.29 -9.09
CA ARG A 249 1.99 15.26 -8.17
C ARG A 249 0.62 14.82 -7.69
N ARG A 250 -0.20 14.23 -8.56
CA ARG A 250 -1.54 13.74 -8.20
C ARG A 250 -1.50 12.51 -7.30
N VAL A 251 -0.57 11.59 -7.51
CA VAL A 251 -0.48 10.31 -6.78
C VAL A 251 0.36 10.44 -5.52
N LEU A 252 1.54 11.08 -5.61
CA LEU A 252 2.53 11.17 -4.53
C LEU A 252 2.54 12.53 -3.81
N GLY A 253 1.88 13.55 -4.34
CA GLY A 253 2.00 14.92 -3.85
C GLY A 253 3.33 15.61 -4.18
N LEU A 254 4.26 14.94 -4.87
CA LEU A 254 5.64 15.38 -5.13
C LEU A 254 5.91 15.54 -6.62
N SER A 255 6.76 16.52 -6.96
CA SER A 255 7.26 16.67 -8.33
C SER A 255 8.47 15.76 -8.58
N PRO A 256 8.80 15.43 -9.85
CA PRO A 256 10.02 14.69 -10.20
C PRO A 256 11.31 15.33 -9.66
N SER A 257 11.37 16.66 -9.61
CA SER A 257 12.54 17.38 -9.06
C SER A 257 12.70 17.16 -7.56
N GLN A 258 11.61 17.20 -6.82
CA GLN A 258 11.62 16.96 -5.39
C GLN A 258 12.00 15.51 -5.04
N ILE A 259 11.63 14.56 -5.90
CA ILE A 259 12.01 13.15 -5.72
C ILE A 259 13.47 12.93 -6.08
N ALA A 260 13.97 13.47 -7.18
CA ALA A 260 15.36 13.34 -7.60
C ALA A 260 16.34 14.04 -6.64
N ALA A 261 15.91 15.08 -5.92
CA ALA A 261 16.73 15.78 -4.93
C ALA A 261 16.87 14.98 -3.60
N ARG A 262 16.12 13.90 -3.42
CA ARG A 262 16.20 13.04 -2.22
C ARG A 262 17.31 12.00 -2.42
N PRO A 263 18.36 11.97 -1.56
CA PRO A 263 19.45 11.01 -1.72
C PRO A 263 18.96 9.57 -1.58
N SER A 264 19.54 8.67 -2.37
CA SER A 264 19.25 7.23 -2.41
C SER A 264 19.54 6.48 -1.08
N SER A 265 20.18 7.13 -0.10
CA SER A 265 20.60 6.50 1.16
C SER A 265 19.47 6.16 2.15
N ALA A 266 18.21 6.44 1.82
CA ALA A 266 17.08 6.15 2.69
C ALA A 266 16.57 4.69 2.61
N PHE A 267 17.25 3.81 1.83
CA PHE A 267 16.82 2.43 1.60
C PHE A 267 17.93 1.38 1.80
N GLN A 268 19.03 1.74 2.48
CA GLN A 268 20.03 0.75 2.96
C GLN A 268 19.79 0.39 4.43
#